data_4de31733ddfc66cac733e1b2c3152a80
#
_entry.id   4de31733ddfc66cac733e1b2c3152a80
#
_cell.length_a   1.000
_cell.length_b   1.000
_cell.length_c   1.000
_cell.angle_alpha   90.00
_cell.angle_beta   90.00
_cell.angle_gamma   90.00
#
_symmetry.space_group_name_H-M   'P 1'
#
loop_
_entity.id
_entity.type
_entity.pdbx_description
1 polymer ?
#
loop_
_entity_poly.entity_id
_entity_poly.type
_entity_poly.pdbx_seq_one_letter_code
_entity_poly.pdbx_strand_id
1 'polypeptide(L)'
;RTSEIATRLALGASRWEIQKQLWVENLLLAVVGGVVGIAVGVVALRGLLLLLPKDFLPVATVSLDGRVLGFTVGLSLLTSVLFGMLPALTTRRVDLRSSIASRSVIGTGHTRLRQGLIAGEVALTVVLLAASGLLIRTLIHLETMPPGFNPVNVISAKASLDDVRYHDPAAFRKLLDESVAAMRGIPGVRDAAVALALPYERTLIMGGLTITDGKEAGEKIMTNEVYVTPGYFKTLEIPVLAGRTFTGADGPDTQPVVVVNATFARKFFHGASPVGRYLEKMRIVGVVGDTVMSSAGQLDAGSAPLTSQEKMFIPAAQVVEPKFLTVVHGVGVLGVG
;
A
#
# COMPACT_ATOMS: atom_id res chain seq x y z
N ARG A 1 -31.33 -13.13 -37.66
CA ARG A 1 -30.12 -13.84 -38.19
C ARG A 1 -30.36 -15.31 -38.53
N THR A 2 -31.19 -16.06 -37.78
CA THR A 2 -31.51 -17.49 -38.10
C THR A 2 -32.27 -17.66 -39.41
N SER A 3 -33.18 -16.77 -39.76
CA SER A 3 -33.91 -16.79 -41.06
C SER A 3 -32.99 -16.48 -42.24
N GLU A 4 -32.08 -15.54 -42.08
CA GLU A 4 -31.09 -15.17 -43.09
C GLU A 4 -30.10 -16.31 -43.39
N ILE A 5 -29.62 -16.98 -42.34
CA ILE A 5 -28.74 -18.15 -42.48
C ILE A 5 -29.49 -19.30 -43.15
N ALA A 6 -30.75 -19.52 -42.79
CA ALA A 6 -31.59 -20.56 -43.42
C ALA A 6 -31.85 -20.29 -44.91
N THR A 7 -32.13 -19.05 -45.31
CA THR A 7 -32.31 -18.67 -46.73
C THR A 7 -31.00 -18.83 -47.53
N ARG A 8 -29.89 -18.46 -47.00
CA ARG A 8 -28.57 -18.62 -47.68
C ARG A 8 -28.21 -20.08 -47.85
N LEU A 9 -28.48 -20.93 -46.84
CA LEU A 9 -28.26 -22.39 -46.94
C LEU A 9 -29.22 -23.01 -47.96
N ALA A 10 -30.47 -22.53 -48.07
CA ALA A 10 -31.44 -22.99 -49.07
C ALA A 10 -31.05 -22.58 -50.50
N LEU A 11 -30.31 -21.46 -50.66
CA LEU A 11 -29.79 -20.98 -51.93
C LEU A 11 -28.42 -21.62 -52.30
N GLY A 12 -27.95 -22.62 -51.53
CA GLY A 12 -26.76 -23.39 -51.87
C GLY A 12 -25.43 -22.84 -51.29
N ALA A 13 -25.48 -21.83 -50.38
CA ALA A 13 -24.25 -21.37 -49.73
C ALA A 13 -23.64 -22.44 -48.86
N SER A 14 -22.30 -22.60 -48.91
CA SER A 14 -21.62 -23.57 -48.08
C SER A 14 -21.62 -23.12 -46.60
N ARG A 15 -21.73 -24.07 -45.69
CA ARG A 15 -21.62 -23.81 -44.24
C ARG A 15 -20.34 -23.09 -43.86
N TRP A 16 -19.27 -23.36 -44.61
CA TRP A 16 -17.95 -22.74 -44.38
C TRP A 16 -17.94 -21.25 -44.76
N GLU A 17 -18.65 -20.83 -45.78
CA GLU A 17 -18.75 -19.43 -46.18
C GLU A 17 -19.50 -18.61 -45.16
N ILE A 18 -20.59 -19.12 -44.62
CA ILE A 18 -21.34 -18.50 -43.54
C ILE A 18 -20.52 -18.39 -42.28
N GLN A 19 -19.73 -19.42 -41.97
CA GLN A 19 -18.88 -19.45 -40.81
C GLN A 19 -17.72 -18.46 -40.94
N LYS A 20 -17.04 -18.38 -42.08
CA LYS A 20 -16.03 -17.36 -42.37
C LYS A 20 -16.57 -15.94 -42.18
N GLN A 21 -17.76 -15.66 -42.69
CA GLN A 21 -18.35 -14.35 -42.55
C GLN A 21 -18.61 -13.97 -41.09
N LEU A 22 -19.13 -14.90 -40.28
CA LEU A 22 -19.33 -14.69 -38.84
C LEU A 22 -17.99 -14.47 -38.09
N TRP A 23 -16.93 -15.17 -38.51
CA TRP A 23 -15.61 -14.98 -37.92
C TRP A 23 -15.02 -13.61 -38.25
N VAL A 24 -15.15 -13.17 -39.51
CA VAL A 24 -14.66 -11.84 -39.93
C VAL A 24 -15.45 -10.75 -39.19
N GLU A 25 -16.75 -10.87 -39.06
CA GLU A 25 -17.59 -9.90 -38.33
C GLU A 25 -17.17 -9.82 -36.85
N ASN A 26 -17.02 -10.95 -36.17
CA ASN A 26 -16.59 -10.98 -34.77
C ASN A 26 -15.16 -10.48 -34.56
N LEU A 27 -14.23 -10.81 -35.49
CA LEU A 27 -12.86 -10.33 -35.44
C LEU A 27 -12.78 -8.81 -35.61
N LEU A 28 -13.59 -8.27 -36.53
CA LEU A 28 -13.68 -6.83 -36.78
C LEU A 28 -14.21 -6.09 -35.55
N LEU A 29 -15.24 -6.63 -34.92
CA LEU A 29 -15.80 -6.10 -33.67
C LEU A 29 -14.77 -6.18 -32.51
N ALA A 30 -14.01 -7.27 -32.44
CA ALA A 30 -12.97 -7.41 -31.40
C ALA A 30 -11.83 -6.41 -31.61
N VAL A 31 -11.40 -6.17 -32.84
CA VAL A 31 -10.38 -5.17 -33.16
C VAL A 31 -10.85 -3.77 -32.82
N VAL A 32 -12.06 -3.40 -33.28
CA VAL A 32 -12.63 -2.07 -32.98
C VAL A 32 -12.84 -1.90 -31.48
N GLY A 33 -13.43 -2.88 -30.80
CA GLY A 33 -13.63 -2.86 -29.36
C GLY A 33 -12.31 -2.80 -28.59
N GLY A 34 -11.29 -3.53 -29.04
CA GLY A 34 -9.95 -3.51 -28.47
C GLY A 34 -9.28 -2.14 -28.56
N VAL A 35 -9.34 -1.51 -29.74
CA VAL A 35 -8.79 -0.16 -29.96
C VAL A 35 -9.49 0.87 -29.10
N VAL A 36 -10.83 0.85 -29.08
CA VAL A 36 -11.62 1.75 -28.24
C VAL A 36 -11.33 1.50 -26.74
N GLY A 37 -11.24 0.24 -26.33
CA GLY A 37 -10.91 -0.15 -24.95
C GLY A 37 -9.54 0.35 -24.51
N ILE A 38 -8.52 0.23 -25.37
CA ILE A 38 -7.19 0.78 -25.10
C ILE A 38 -7.23 2.31 -25.00
N ALA A 39 -7.92 2.99 -25.92
CA ALA A 39 -8.05 4.45 -25.88
C ALA A 39 -8.73 4.93 -24.59
N VAL A 40 -9.83 4.31 -24.19
CA VAL A 40 -10.51 4.61 -22.91
C VAL A 40 -9.60 4.32 -21.72
N GLY A 41 -8.87 3.20 -21.73
CA GLY A 41 -7.91 2.84 -20.68
C GLY A 41 -6.80 3.88 -20.52
N VAL A 42 -6.25 4.38 -21.63
CA VAL A 42 -5.22 5.46 -21.62
C VAL A 42 -5.78 6.74 -21.03
N VAL A 43 -6.98 7.15 -21.45
CA VAL A 43 -7.63 8.37 -20.94
C VAL A 43 -7.94 8.25 -19.45
N ALA A 44 -8.49 7.10 -19.04
CA ALA A 44 -8.78 6.81 -17.63
C ALA A 44 -7.53 6.81 -16.77
N LEU A 45 -6.44 6.19 -17.24
CA LEU A 45 -5.15 6.17 -16.54
C LEU A 45 -4.58 7.59 -16.39
N ARG A 46 -4.58 8.38 -17.46
CA ARG A 46 -4.13 9.77 -17.40
C ARG A 46 -4.99 10.62 -16.46
N GLY A 47 -6.31 10.46 -16.51
CA GLY A 47 -7.23 11.13 -15.61
C GLY A 47 -6.97 10.77 -14.15
N LEU A 48 -6.74 9.50 -13.86
CA LEU A 48 -6.40 9.03 -12.51
C LEU A 48 -5.08 9.63 -12.02
N LEU A 49 -4.04 9.64 -12.87
CA LEU A 49 -2.73 10.22 -12.53
C LEU A 49 -2.79 11.74 -12.30
N LEU A 50 -3.71 12.46 -12.92
CA LEU A 50 -3.92 13.88 -12.66
C LEU A 50 -4.60 14.16 -11.32
N LEU A 51 -5.39 13.21 -10.82
CA LEU A 51 -6.09 13.30 -9.54
C LEU A 51 -5.23 12.88 -8.35
N LEU A 52 -4.16 12.12 -8.59
CA LEU A 52 -3.26 11.64 -7.55
C LEU A 52 -2.20 12.70 -7.20
N PRO A 53 -1.88 12.93 -5.92
CA PRO A 53 -0.74 13.73 -5.49
C PRO A 53 0.55 13.18 -6.10
N LYS A 54 1.47 14.07 -6.50
CA LYS A 54 2.71 13.71 -7.22
C LYS A 54 3.62 12.74 -6.45
N ASP A 55 3.50 12.72 -5.13
CA ASP A 55 4.34 11.91 -4.23
C ASP A 55 3.65 10.61 -3.76
N PHE A 56 2.44 10.32 -4.28
CA PHE A 56 1.67 9.17 -3.82
C PHE A 56 2.19 7.84 -4.38
N LEU A 57 2.79 7.85 -5.57
CA LEU A 57 3.32 6.64 -6.20
C LEU A 57 4.84 6.57 -6.03
N PRO A 58 5.38 5.47 -5.49
CA PRO A 58 6.84 5.27 -5.38
C PRO A 58 7.53 4.99 -6.73
N VAL A 59 6.79 5.09 -7.83
CA VAL A 59 7.28 4.81 -9.19
C VAL A 59 7.25 6.10 -9.99
N ALA A 60 8.40 6.51 -10.47
CA ALA A 60 8.59 7.78 -11.19
C ALA A 60 7.79 7.88 -12.52
N THR A 61 7.38 6.76 -13.10
CA THR A 61 6.56 6.74 -14.32
C THR A 61 5.66 5.50 -14.35
N VAL A 62 4.35 5.72 -14.42
CA VAL A 62 3.40 4.65 -14.78
C VAL A 62 3.28 4.65 -16.31
N SER A 63 3.94 3.72 -16.96
CA SER A 63 3.86 3.53 -18.41
C SER A 63 3.03 2.28 -18.74
N LEU A 64 2.33 2.33 -19.86
CA LEU A 64 1.68 1.14 -20.40
C LEU A 64 2.77 0.14 -20.83
N ASP A 65 2.89 -0.96 -20.12
CA ASP A 65 3.81 -2.03 -20.45
C ASP A 65 3.28 -2.79 -21.68
N GLY A 66 4.17 -3.05 -22.65
CA GLY A 66 3.86 -3.85 -23.82
C GLY A 66 3.34 -5.25 -23.49
N ARG A 67 3.71 -5.81 -22.34
CA ARG A 67 3.19 -7.09 -21.84
C ARG A 67 1.72 -7.00 -21.49
N VAL A 68 1.29 -5.91 -20.84
CA VAL A 68 -0.13 -5.67 -20.49
C VAL A 68 -0.96 -5.46 -21.75
N LEU A 69 -0.44 -4.70 -22.72
CA LEU A 69 -1.10 -4.53 -24.02
C LEU A 69 -1.22 -5.86 -24.77
N GLY A 70 -0.14 -6.65 -24.81
CA GLY A 70 -0.15 -7.98 -25.44
C GLY A 70 -1.15 -8.93 -24.77
N PHE A 71 -1.23 -8.93 -23.45
CA PHE A 71 -2.23 -9.71 -22.70
C PHE A 71 -3.66 -9.27 -23.03
N THR A 72 -3.92 -7.96 -23.06
CA THR A 72 -5.25 -7.40 -23.37
C THR A 72 -5.69 -7.76 -24.80
N VAL A 73 -4.80 -7.63 -25.78
CA VAL A 73 -5.07 -8.04 -27.18
C VAL A 73 -5.29 -9.55 -27.25
N GLY A 74 -4.45 -10.35 -26.59
CA GLY A 74 -4.61 -11.81 -26.55
C GLY A 74 -5.94 -12.24 -25.95
N LEU A 75 -6.35 -11.61 -24.85
CA LEU A 75 -7.64 -11.87 -24.20
C LEU A 75 -8.83 -11.45 -25.08
N SER A 76 -8.74 -10.32 -25.77
CA SER A 76 -9.76 -9.85 -26.71
C SER A 76 -9.93 -10.80 -27.90
N LEU A 77 -8.83 -11.32 -28.44
CA LEU A 77 -8.87 -12.32 -29.51
C LEU A 77 -9.44 -13.65 -29.02
N LEU A 78 -9.02 -14.11 -27.84
CA LEU A 78 -9.52 -15.35 -27.23
C LEU A 78 -11.04 -15.28 -27.01
N THR A 79 -11.54 -14.20 -26.44
CA THR A 79 -12.97 -13.98 -26.24
C THR A 79 -13.73 -13.94 -27.57
N SER A 80 -13.18 -13.26 -28.60
CA SER A 80 -13.78 -13.22 -29.94
C SER A 80 -13.89 -14.62 -30.56
N VAL A 81 -12.84 -15.44 -30.43
CA VAL A 81 -12.86 -16.83 -30.92
C VAL A 81 -13.89 -17.67 -30.15
N LEU A 82 -13.91 -17.57 -28.83
CA LEU A 82 -14.87 -18.33 -27.99
C LEU A 82 -16.33 -17.97 -28.34
N PHE A 83 -16.66 -16.69 -28.42
CA PHE A 83 -17.99 -16.24 -28.77
C PHE A 83 -18.34 -16.48 -30.24
N GLY A 84 -17.38 -16.44 -31.13
CA GLY A 84 -17.56 -16.76 -32.56
C GLY A 84 -17.77 -18.27 -32.82
N MET A 85 -17.20 -19.16 -31.98
CA MET A 85 -17.39 -20.60 -32.10
C MET A 85 -18.75 -21.10 -31.55
N LEU A 86 -19.31 -20.44 -30.55
CA LEU A 86 -20.55 -20.83 -29.91
C LEU A 86 -21.73 -21.00 -30.90
N PRO A 87 -22.01 -20.08 -31.87
CA PRO A 87 -23.04 -20.29 -32.87
C PRO A 87 -22.74 -21.45 -33.83
N ALA A 88 -21.45 -21.68 -34.13
CA ALA A 88 -21.01 -22.75 -35.03
C ALA A 88 -21.24 -24.14 -34.46
N LEU A 89 -21.04 -24.32 -33.14
CA LEU A 89 -21.26 -25.57 -32.45
C LEU A 89 -22.75 -25.90 -32.34
N THR A 90 -23.59 -24.87 -32.29
CA THR A 90 -25.04 -25.03 -32.14
C THR A 90 -25.73 -25.29 -33.49
N THR A 91 -25.21 -24.81 -34.60
CA THR A 91 -25.78 -25.04 -35.96
C THR A 91 -25.52 -26.49 -36.44
N ARG A 92 -24.62 -27.25 -35.86
CA ARG A 92 -24.41 -28.66 -36.19
C ARG A 92 -25.61 -29.57 -35.92
N ARG A 93 -26.60 -29.14 -35.12
CA ARG A 93 -27.79 -29.93 -34.72
C ARG A 93 -29.10 -29.39 -35.31
N VAL A 94 -29.05 -28.45 -36.22
CA VAL A 94 -30.30 -27.97 -36.89
C VAL A 94 -30.66 -28.97 -37.98
N ASP A 95 -31.55 -29.90 -37.66
CA ASP A 95 -32.18 -30.77 -38.64
C ASP A 95 -33.11 -29.92 -39.51
N LEU A 96 -32.78 -29.74 -40.79
CA LEU A 96 -33.55 -28.95 -41.77
C LEU A 96 -35.02 -29.38 -41.93
N ARG A 97 -35.33 -30.63 -41.52
CA ARG A 97 -36.69 -31.14 -41.55
C ARG A 97 -37.63 -30.61 -40.47
N SER A 98 -37.07 -30.23 -39.32
CA SER A 98 -37.87 -29.73 -38.20
C SER A 98 -38.17 -28.21 -38.30
N SER A 99 -37.38 -27.44 -39.10
CA SER A 99 -37.56 -26.00 -39.23
C SER A 99 -38.69 -25.58 -40.15
N ILE A 100 -39.23 -26.47 -40.98
CA ILE A 100 -40.34 -26.22 -41.88
C ILE A 100 -41.70 -26.57 -41.23
N ALA A 101 -41.71 -27.45 -40.23
CA ALA A 101 -42.93 -28.02 -39.68
C ALA A 101 -43.39 -27.43 -38.35
N SER A 102 -42.64 -26.60 -37.66
CA SER A 102 -43.08 -26.11 -36.34
C SER A 102 -42.77 -24.63 -36.12
N ARG A 103 -43.82 -23.86 -36.08
CA ARG A 103 -43.87 -22.44 -35.69
C ARG A 103 -43.61 -22.20 -34.20
N SER A 104 -43.29 -23.23 -33.43
CA SER A 104 -43.14 -23.12 -31.97
C SER A 104 -42.36 -24.27 -31.34
N VAL A 105 -41.06 -24.30 -31.49
CA VAL A 105 -40.18 -24.86 -30.42
C VAL A 105 -38.90 -24.07 -30.42
N ILE A 106 -38.85 -23.04 -29.61
CA ILE A 106 -37.61 -22.40 -29.19
C ILE A 106 -36.79 -23.44 -28.45
N GLY A 107 -35.71 -23.90 -29.08
CA GLY A 107 -34.87 -24.97 -28.55
C GLY A 107 -34.38 -24.67 -27.13
N THR A 108 -34.83 -25.48 -26.17
CA THR A 108 -34.55 -25.37 -24.75
C THR A 108 -33.04 -25.42 -24.38
N GLY A 109 -32.20 -25.86 -25.31
CA GLY A 109 -30.75 -25.89 -25.10
C GLY A 109 -30.05 -24.53 -25.11
N HIS A 110 -30.56 -23.59 -25.91
CA HIS A 110 -30.00 -22.24 -26.03
C HIS A 110 -30.37 -21.33 -24.86
N THR A 111 -31.53 -21.56 -24.25
CA THR A 111 -32.00 -20.81 -23.08
C THR A 111 -31.13 -21.04 -21.85
N ARG A 112 -30.72 -22.27 -21.59
CA ARG A 112 -29.90 -22.59 -20.43
C ARG A 112 -28.49 -21.99 -20.51
N LEU A 113 -27.84 -22.05 -21.68
CA LEU A 113 -26.51 -21.44 -21.86
C LEU A 113 -26.58 -19.93 -21.70
N ARG A 114 -27.56 -19.28 -22.33
CA ARG A 114 -27.78 -17.82 -22.19
C ARG A 114 -28.09 -17.42 -20.76
N GLN A 115 -28.93 -18.18 -20.06
CA GLN A 115 -29.23 -17.96 -18.65
C GLN A 115 -27.98 -18.14 -17.78
N GLY A 116 -27.16 -19.15 -18.05
CA GLY A 116 -25.89 -19.37 -17.36
C GLY A 116 -24.89 -18.23 -17.56
N LEU A 117 -24.79 -17.68 -18.79
CA LEU A 117 -23.93 -16.53 -19.07
C LEU A 117 -24.42 -15.26 -18.34
N ILE A 118 -25.74 -14.99 -18.38
CA ILE A 118 -26.31 -13.85 -17.65
C ILE A 118 -26.11 -14.01 -16.14
N ALA A 119 -26.36 -15.20 -15.60
CA ALA A 119 -26.14 -15.47 -14.19
C ALA A 119 -24.65 -15.30 -13.80
N GLY A 120 -23.73 -15.76 -14.65
CA GLY A 120 -22.29 -15.56 -14.46
C GLY A 120 -21.88 -14.10 -14.50
N GLU A 121 -22.41 -13.32 -15.43
CA GLU A 121 -22.16 -11.88 -15.54
C GLU A 121 -22.68 -11.13 -14.31
N VAL A 122 -23.90 -11.43 -13.87
CA VAL A 122 -24.47 -10.84 -12.66
C VAL A 122 -23.67 -11.23 -11.43
N ALA A 123 -23.29 -12.49 -11.29
CA ALA A 123 -22.48 -12.96 -10.17
C ALA A 123 -21.11 -12.26 -10.12
N LEU A 124 -20.43 -12.14 -11.27
CA LEU A 124 -19.15 -11.44 -11.36
C LEU A 124 -19.30 -9.95 -11.01
N THR A 125 -20.35 -9.31 -11.50
CA THR A 125 -20.66 -7.89 -11.20
C THR A 125 -20.88 -7.70 -9.70
N VAL A 126 -21.64 -8.58 -9.05
CA VAL A 126 -21.86 -8.52 -7.59
C VAL A 126 -20.55 -8.69 -6.82
N VAL A 127 -19.70 -9.64 -7.22
CA VAL A 127 -18.38 -9.85 -6.59
C VAL A 127 -17.49 -8.62 -6.74
N LEU A 128 -17.45 -8.03 -7.95
CA LEU A 128 -16.66 -6.82 -8.20
C LEU A 128 -17.18 -5.61 -7.42
N LEU A 129 -18.50 -5.44 -7.32
CA LEU A 129 -19.10 -4.37 -6.52
C LEU A 129 -18.81 -4.56 -5.02
N ALA A 130 -18.91 -5.79 -4.52
CA ALA A 130 -18.57 -6.09 -3.12
C ALA A 130 -17.10 -5.82 -2.83
N ALA A 131 -16.19 -6.27 -3.71
CA ALA A 131 -14.76 -6.01 -3.59
C ALA A 131 -14.45 -4.50 -3.62
N SER A 132 -15.05 -3.76 -4.56
CA SER A 132 -14.90 -2.31 -4.66
C SER A 132 -15.43 -1.59 -3.42
N GLY A 133 -16.58 -2.00 -2.89
CA GLY A 133 -17.14 -1.46 -1.66
C GLY A 133 -16.24 -1.68 -0.45
N LEU A 134 -15.62 -2.86 -0.34
CA LEU A 134 -14.63 -3.15 0.72
C LEU A 134 -13.38 -2.28 0.57
N LEU A 135 -12.86 -2.09 -0.65
CA LEU A 135 -11.70 -1.22 -0.90
C LEU A 135 -12.00 0.24 -0.53
N ILE A 136 -13.15 0.77 -0.93
CA ILE A 136 -13.58 2.12 -0.57
C ILE A 136 -13.70 2.26 0.96
N ARG A 137 -14.32 1.28 1.63
CA ARG A 137 -14.44 1.29 3.09
C ARG A 137 -13.07 1.27 3.76
N THR A 138 -12.14 0.45 3.27
CA THR A 138 -10.76 0.40 3.78
C THR A 138 -10.05 1.74 3.59
N LEU A 139 -10.20 2.37 2.42
CA LEU A 139 -9.60 3.67 2.15
C LEU A 139 -10.13 4.75 3.11
N ILE A 140 -11.45 4.84 3.26
CA ILE A 140 -12.07 5.78 4.22
C ILE A 140 -11.57 5.50 5.65
N HIS A 141 -11.46 4.24 6.04
CA HIS A 141 -10.94 3.88 7.36
C HIS A 141 -9.50 4.34 7.56
N LEU A 142 -8.64 4.18 6.55
CA LEU A 142 -7.25 4.63 6.61
C LEU A 142 -7.14 6.16 6.67
N GLU A 143 -7.97 6.88 5.90
CA GLU A 143 -7.99 8.35 5.90
C GLU A 143 -8.52 8.94 7.23
N THR A 144 -9.44 8.24 7.89
CA THR A 144 -10.04 8.68 9.15
C THR A 144 -9.29 8.19 10.39
N MET A 145 -8.29 7.33 10.24
CA MET A 145 -7.52 6.80 11.35
C MET A 145 -6.68 7.91 12.01
N PRO A 146 -6.79 8.13 13.32
CA PRO A 146 -5.97 9.12 14.01
C PRO A 146 -4.48 8.74 13.84
N PRO A 147 -3.63 9.62 13.30
CA PRO A 147 -2.23 9.29 13.07
C PRO A 147 -1.42 9.21 14.37
N GLY A 148 -1.95 9.72 15.48
CA GLY A 148 -1.26 9.79 16.76
C GLY A 148 -0.29 10.97 16.89
N PHE A 149 -0.28 11.87 15.93
CA PHE A 149 0.48 13.12 15.93
C PHE A 149 -0.31 14.19 15.18
N ASN A 150 0.08 15.45 15.31
CA ASN A 150 -0.54 16.55 14.56
C ASN A 150 0.26 16.81 13.26
N PRO A 151 -0.29 16.50 12.07
CA PRO A 151 0.37 16.77 10.80
C PRO A 151 0.18 18.20 10.30
N VAL A 152 -0.65 19.01 10.96
CA VAL A 152 -0.98 20.37 10.50
C VAL A 152 0.22 21.28 10.72
N ASN A 153 0.60 22.02 9.70
CA ASN A 153 1.77 22.94 9.70
C ASN A 153 3.12 22.25 9.95
N VAL A 154 3.22 20.96 9.68
CA VAL A 154 4.48 20.19 9.74
C VAL A 154 5.06 20.08 8.34
N ILE A 155 6.30 20.50 8.17
CA ILE A 155 7.08 20.31 6.94
C ILE A 155 8.15 19.27 7.24
N SER A 156 8.23 18.23 6.44
CA SER A 156 9.27 17.22 6.54
C SER A 156 10.14 17.21 5.29
N ALA A 157 11.45 17.08 5.50
CA ALA A 157 12.41 16.86 4.43
C ALA A 157 13.27 15.65 4.78
N LYS A 158 13.65 14.86 3.80
CA LYS A 158 14.49 13.68 3.98
C LYS A 158 15.82 13.87 3.27
N ALA A 159 16.89 13.64 3.99
CA ALA A 159 18.25 13.68 3.46
C ALA A 159 18.92 12.33 3.70
N SER A 160 19.62 11.80 2.70
CA SER A 160 20.52 10.66 2.89
C SER A 160 21.87 11.16 3.39
N LEU A 161 22.38 10.55 4.42
CA LEU A 161 23.68 10.87 5.00
C LEU A 161 24.70 9.73 4.76
N ASP A 162 24.68 9.16 3.58
CA ASP A 162 25.64 8.14 3.16
C ASP A 162 27.02 8.78 2.86
N ASP A 163 27.64 9.35 3.91
CA ASP A 163 28.94 9.98 3.85
C ASP A 163 29.79 9.50 5.05
N VAL A 164 31.00 9.05 4.75
CA VAL A 164 31.95 8.54 5.74
C VAL A 164 32.22 9.53 6.88
N ARG A 165 32.11 10.83 6.63
CA ARG A 165 32.28 11.87 7.65
C ARG A 165 31.31 11.75 8.81
N TYR A 166 30.12 11.21 8.58
CA TYR A 166 29.08 11.06 9.60
C TYR A 166 29.07 9.69 10.26
N HIS A 167 30.05 8.84 9.95
CA HIS A 167 30.23 7.58 10.65
C HIS A 167 30.89 7.79 12.03
N ASP A 168 31.57 8.92 12.25
CA ASP A 168 32.07 9.30 13.57
C ASP A 168 30.92 9.82 14.45
N PRO A 169 30.72 9.28 15.68
CA PRO A 169 29.65 9.70 16.57
C PRO A 169 29.66 11.19 16.93
N ALA A 170 30.85 11.81 17.04
CA ALA A 170 30.93 13.21 17.37
C ALA A 170 30.54 14.12 16.18
N ALA A 171 31.00 13.77 14.96
CA ALA A 171 30.61 14.45 13.74
C ALA A 171 29.10 14.32 13.46
N PHE A 172 28.54 13.14 13.71
CA PHE A 172 27.09 12.88 13.55
C PHE A 172 26.27 13.75 14.51
N ARG A 173 26.62 13.77 15.80
CA ARG A 173 25.95 14.62 16.80
C ARG A 173 26.00 16.09 16.43
N LYS A 174 27.19 16.57 16.04
CA LYS A 174 27.38 17.95 15.61
C LYS A 174 26.46 18.30 14.43
N LEU A 175 26.36 17.41 13.44
CA LEU A 175 25.45 17.60 12.32
C LEU A 175 23.99 17.71 12.77
N LEU A 176 23.54 16.84 13.69
CA LEU A 176 22.17 16.88 14.21
C LEU A 176 21.88 18.19 14.93
N ASP A 177 22.80 18.64 15.80
CA ASP A 177 22.66 19.87 16.57
C ASP A 177 22.64 21.11 15.65
N GLU A 178 23.57 21.20 14.69
CA GLU A 178 23.63 22.27 13.71
C GLU A 178 22.39 22.29 12.80
N SER A 179 21.89 21.13 12.39
CA SER A 179 20.67 21.02 11.59
C SER A 179 19.45 21.53 12.35
N VAL A 180 19.27 21.10 13.59
CA VAL A 180 18.15 21.56 14.44
C VAL A 180 18.27 23.08 14.70
N ALA A 181 19.47 23.58 14.98
CA ALA A 181 19.71 25.01 15.21
C ALA A 181 19.41 25.86 13.95
N ALA A 182 19.87 25.39 12.79
CA ALA A 182 19.62 26.05 11.51
C ALA A 182 18.13 26.13 11.17
N MET A 183 17.41 25.03 11.35
CA MET A 183 15.95 24.99 11.12
C MET A 183 15.19 25.91 12.06
N ARG A 184 15.54 25.95 13.35
CA ARG A 184 14.93 26.86 14.32
C ARG A 184 15.24 28.34 14.03
N GLY A 185 16.32 28.62 13.32
CA GLY A 185 16.67 29.96 12.85
C GLY A 185 15.82 30.48 11.69
N ILE A 186 15.03 29.62 11.04
CA ILE A 186 14.18 30.00 9.91
C ILE A 186 12.96 30.80 10.45
N PRO A 187 12.67 32.00 9.90
CA PRO A 187 11.49 32.75 10.31
C PRO A 187 10.21 31.98 10.12
N GLY A 188 9.36 31.92 11.16
CA GLY A 188 8.10 31.19 11.16
C GLY A 188 8.19 29.76 11.70
N VAL A 189 9.38 29.18 11.86
CA VAL A 189 9.55 27.88 12.50
C VAL A 189 9.47 28.02 14.02
N ARG A 190 8.53 27.33 14.64
CA ARG A 190 8.34 27.33 16.12
C ARG A 190 9.21 26.31 16.81
N ASP A 191 9.36 25.13 16.21
CA ASP A 191 10.21 24.06 16.72
C ASP A 191 10.73 23.20 15.57
N ALA A 192 11.81 22.47 15.80
CA ALA A 192 12.40 21.59 14.82
C ALA A 192 13.04 20.39 15.51
N ALA A 193 13.00 19.25 14.84
CA ALA A 193 13.64 18.03 15.31
C ALA A 193 14.13 17.19 14.13
N VAL A 194 15.09 16.33 14.40
CA VAL A 194 15.57 15.33 13.45
C VAL A 194 15.21 13.95 13.98
N ALA A 195 14.72 13.10 13.09
CA ALA A 195 14.43 11.70 13.38
C ALA A 195 14.90 10.81 12.23
N LEU A 196 15.35 9.60 12.56
CA LEU A 196 15.78 8.63 11.56
C LEU A 196 14.62 7.93 10.85
N ALA A 197 13.43 7.99 11.41
CA ALA A 197 12.20 7.58 10.76
C ALA A 197 11.04 8.46 11.23
N LEU A 198 10.18 8.84 10.31
CA LEU A 198 8.96 9.59 10.60
C LEU A 198 7.79 8.65 10.83
N PRO A 199 6.69 9.11 11.45
CA PRO A 199 5.42 8.40 11.40
C PRO A 199 5.07 8.03 9.96
N TYR A 200 4.40 6.90 9.77
CA TYR A 200 4.12 6.24 8.48
C TYR A 200 5.32 5.61 7.78
N GLU A 201 6.53 5.88 8.21
CA GLU A 201 7.72 5.25 7.62
C GLU A 201 8.06 3.91 8.30
N ARG A 202 8.87 3.13 7.59
CA ARG A 202 9.47 1.91 8.12
C ARG A 202 10.55 2.26 9.12
N THR A 203 10.57 1.57 10.25
CA THR A 203 11.61 1.70 11.28
C THR A 203 12.52 0.48 11.28
N LEU A 204 13.64 0.60 11.98
CA LEU A 204 14.46 -0.56 12.35
C LEU A 204 13.69 -1.46 13.31
N ILE A 205 13.90 -2.77 13.18
CA ILE A 205 13.46 -3.75 14.17
C ILE A 205 14.69 -4.18 14.93
N MET A 206 14.67 -3.94 16.24
CA MET A 206 15.67 -4.48 17.15
C MET A 206 15.10 -5.67 17.89
N GLY A 207 15.78 -6.80 17.82
CA GLY A 207 15.42 -8.02 18.50
C GLY A 207 16.44 -8.42 19.56
N GLY A 208 16.00 -9.26 20.49
CA GLY A 208 16.87 -9.82 21.53
C GLY A 208 17.13 -8.91 22.72
N LEU A 209 16.43 -7.77 22.83
CA LEU A 209 16.46 -6.95 24.04
C LEU A 209 15.82 -7.69 25.20
N THR A 210 16.38 -7.52 26.39
CA THR A 210 15.87 -8.17 27.60
C THR A 210 15.38 -7.13 28.60
N ILE A 211 14.20 -7.34 29.17
CA ILE A 211 13.74 -6.59 30.34
C ILE A 211 14.54 -7.10 31.54
N THR A 212 15.26 -6.21 32.21
CA THR A 212 16.23 -6.63 33.25
C THR A 212 15.70 -6.55 34.66
N ASP A 213 14.56 -5.91 34.88
CA ASP A 213 14.00 -5.71 36.21
C ASP A 213 12.48 -5.90 36.26
N GLY A 214 11.97 -6.10 37.47
CA GLY A 214 10.53 -6.25 37.74
C GLY A 214 10.01 -7.66 37.52
N LYS A 215 8.69 -7.78 37.36
CA LYS A 215 8.00 -9.06 37.17
C LYS A 215 8.28 -9.68 35.79
N GLU A 216 8.59 -8.84 34.83
CA GLU A 216 8.87 -9.16 33.44
C GLU A 216 10.37 -9.43 33.20
N ALA A 217 11.19 -9.45 34.27
CA ALA A 217 12.64 -9.67 34.17
C ALA A 217 12.97 -11.00 33.46
N GLY A 218 13.87 -10.93 32.48
CA GLY A 218 14.26 -12.07 31.67
C GLY A 218 13.45 -12.25 30.38
N GLU A 219 12.37 -11.47 30.19
CA GLU A 219 11.62 -11.50 28.94
C GLU A 219 12.43 -10.89 27.80
N LYS A 220 12.57 -11.67 26.72
CA LYS A 220 13.20 -11.20 25.47
C LYS A 220 12.16 -10.58 24.58
N ILE A 221 12.41 -9.36 24.15
CA ILE A 221 11.48 -8.58 23.34
C ILE A 221 12.08 -8.24 21.98
N MET A 222 11.18 -8.03 21.04
CA MET A 222 11.46 -7.45 19.73
C MET A 222 10.62 -6.20 19.57
N THR A 223 11.20 -5.10 19.15
CA THR A 223 10.50 -3.81 19.04
C THR A 223 11.03 -2.97 17.90
N ASN A 224 10.24 -2.02 17.47
CA ASN A 224 10.65 -1.02 16.48
C ASN A 224 11.44 0.08 17.16
N GLU A 225 12.57 0.46 16.56
CA GLU A 225 13.51 1.43 17.09
C GLU A 225 13.52 2.71 16.25
N VAL A 226 13.44 3.84 16.92
CA VAL A 226 13.48 5.17 16.28
C VAL A 226 14.44 6.07 17.05
N TYR A 227 15.44 6.59 16.35
CA TYR A 227 16.37 7.58 16.90
C TYR A 227 15.83 8.99 16.66
N VAL A 228 15.77 9.80 17.70
CA VAL A 228 15.16 11.14 17.64
C VAL A 228 16.01 12.17 18.42
N THR A 229 15.99 13.41 17.96
CA THR A 229 16.55 14.51 18.75
C THR A 229 15.55 15.03 19.78
N PRO A 230 16.00 15.70 20.86
CA PRO A 230 15.12 16.41 21.78
C PRO A 230 14.21 17.38 21.03
N GLY A 231 12.94 17.39 21.37
CA GLY A 231 11.94 18.21 20.66
C GLY A 231 11.04 17.40 19.70
N TYR A 232 11.43 16.21 19.27
CA TYR A 232 10.65 15.37 18.33
C TYR A 232 9.18 15.23 18.74
N PHE A 233 8.93 14.81 19.98
CA PHE A 233 7.57 14.61 20.47
C PHE A 233 6.78 15.91 20.55
N LYS A 234 7.44 17.03 20.90
CA LYS A 234 6.85 18.35 20.94
C LYS A 234 6.53 18.87 19.55
N THR A 235 7.47 18.71 18.61
CA THR A 235 7.30 19.16 17.21
C THR A 235 6.13 18.47 16.53
N LEU A 236 5.92 17.18 16.80
CA LEU A 236 4.81 16.40 16.26
C LEU A 236 3.56 16.40 17.17
N GLU A 237 3.61 17.11 18.30
CA GLU A 237 2.52 17.11 19.30
C GLU A 237 2.12 15.70 19.76
N ILE A 238 3.08 14.78 19.86
CA ILE A 238 2.84 13.43 20.37
C ILE A 238 2.67 13.52 21.90
N PRO A 239 1.52 13.08 22.46
CA PRO A 239 1.24 13.26 23.87
C PRO A 239 2.18 12.42 24.75
N VAL A 240 2.68 13.02 25.83
CA VAL A 240 3.40 12.31 26.89
C VAL A 240 2.38 11.77 27.89
N LEU A 241 2.33 10.46 28.04
CA LEU A 241 1.35 9.76 28.86
C LEU A 241 1.87 9.53 30.29
N ALA A 242 3.19 9.31 30.43
CA ALA A 242 3.85 9.14 31.72
C ALA A 242 5.32 9.49 31.64
N GLY A 243 5.91 9.95 32.74
CA GLY A 243 7.33 10.28 32.81
C GLY A 243 7.70 11.55 32.02
N ARG A 244 8.82 11.49 31.28
CA ARG A 244 9.36 12.62 30.50
C ARG A 244 9.83 12.18 29.13
N THR A 245 10.01 13.12 28.22
CA THR A 245 10.73 12.95 26.96
C THR A 245 12.21 13.31 27.11
N PHE A 246 12.95 13.25 26.03
CA PHE A 246 14.37 13.58 25.99
C PHE A 246 14.63 15.07 26.13
N THR A 247 15.76 15.38 26.73
CA THR A 247 16.29 16.73 26.92
C THR A 247 17.73 16.79 26.42
N GLY A 248 18.31 17.99 26.34
CA GLY A 248 19.74 18.15 26.02
C GLY A 248 20.68 17.53 27.04
N ALA A 249 20.19 17.18 28.24
CA ALA A 249 20.97 16.49 29.27
C ALA A 249 21.13 14.99 29.01
N ASP A 250 20.33 14.39 28.11
CA ASP A 250 20.44 12.96 27.76
C ASP A 250 21.51 12.76 26.66
N GLY A 251 22.74 13.12 26.99
CA GLY A 251 23.91 13.08 26.11
C GLY A 251 24.65 11.73 26.09
N PRO A 252 25.74 11.64 25.31
CA PRO A 252 26.49 10.39 25.11
C PRO A 252 27.10 9.80 26.36
N ASP A 253 27.52 10.66 27.30
CA ASP A 253 28.25 10.25 28.54
C ASP A 253 27.30 10.09 29.73
N THR A 254 25.98 10.13 29.48
CA THR A 254 24.95 9.98 30.52
C THR A 254 24.39 8.56 30.54
N GLN A 255 23.59 8.26 31.58
CA GLN A 255 22.82 7.00 31.64
C GLN A 255 22.04 6.82 30.35
N PRO A 256 22.18 5.70 29.63
CA PRO A 256 21.35 5.41 28.47
C PRO A 256 19.87 5.41 28.82
N VAL A 257 19.09 6.14 28.04
CA VAL A 257 17.64 6.30 28.29
C VAL A 257 16.82 5.95 27.07
N VAL A 258 15.58 5.54 27.30
CA VAL A 258 14.62 5.20 26.26
C VAL A 258 13.23 5.70 26.61
N VAL A 259 12.47 6.12 25.61
CA VAL A 259 11.06 6.41 25.70
C VAL A 259 10.32 5.34 24.90
N VAL A 260 9.21 4.84 25.42
CA VAL A 260 8.41 3.81 24.75
C VAL A 260 7.02 4.33 24.44
N ASN A 261 6.33 3.73 23.47
CA ASN A 261 4.95 4.09 23.18
C ASN A 261 3.95 3.30 24.06
N ALA A 262 2.68 3.70 24.02
CA ALA A 262 1.63 3.08 24.80
C ALA A 262 1.40 1.61 24.42
N THR A 263 1.53 1.25 23.14
CA THR A 263 1.43 -0.15 22.67
C THR A 263 2.54 -1.01 23.27
N PHE A 264 3.78 -0.52 23.31
CA PHE A 264 4.89 -1.18 23.98
C PHE A 264 4.59 -1.42 25.47
N ALA A 265 4.14 -0.37 26.16
CA ALA A 265 3.81 -0.47 27.60
C ALA A 265 2.70 -1.49 27.86
N ARG A 266 1.64 -1.49 27.05
CA ARG A 266 0.56 -2.49 27.17
C ARG A 266 1.01 -3.91 26.91
N LYS A 267 1.82 -4.11 25.87
CA LYS A 267 2.26 -5.43 25.41
C LYS A 267 3.19 -6.10 26.40
N PHE A 268 4.19 -5.39 26.88
CA PHE A 268 5.28 -5.96 27.66
C PHE A 268 5.16 -5.72 29.19
N PHE A 269 4.37 -4.76 29.63
CA PHE A 269 4.21 -4.44 31.04
C PHE A 269 2.79 -4.65 31.57
N HIS A 270 1.88 -5.18 30.76
CA HIS A 270 0.55 -5.65 31.16
C HIS A 270 -0.23 -4.69 32.07
N GLY A 271 -0.10 -3.38 31.82
CA GLY A 271 -0.77 -2.32 32.58
C GLY A 271 0.02 -1.76 33.75
N ALA A 272 1.20 -2.32 34.09
CA ALA A 272 2.12 -1.69 35.03
C ALA A 272 2.85 -0.52 34.34
N SER A 273 3.29 0.46 35.13
CA SER A 273 4.12 1.55 34.60
C SER A 273 5.52 1.06 34.25
N PRO A 274 5.96 1.22 32.98
CA PRO A 274 7.32 0.88 32.61
C PRO A 274 8.34 1.96 33.02
N VAL A 275 7.90 3.14 33.42
CA VAL A 275 8.80 4.26 33.78
C VAL A 275 9.68 3.90 34.97
N GLY A 276 10.97 4.08 34.80
CA GLY A 276 11.99 3.71 35.77
C GLY A 276 12.56 2.30 35.61
N ARG A 277 11.93 1.44 34.80
CA ARG A 277 12.39 0.09 34.47
C ARG A 277 13.53 0.13 33.45
N TYR A 278 14.20 -1.01 33.31
CA TYR A 278 15.36 -1.14 32.45
C TYR A 278 15.15 -2.14 31.31
N LEU A 279 15.51 -1.71 30.11
CA LEU A 279 15.74 -2.55 28.94
C LEU A 279 17.25 -2.68 28.76
N GLU A 280 17.80 -3.82 29.17
CA GLU A 280 19.25 -4.01 29.30
C GLU A 280 19.88 -2.91 30.16
N LYS A 281 20.67 -2.02 29.53
CA LYS A 281 21.31 -0.89 30.18
C LYS A 281 20.54 0.43 30.07
N MET A 282 19.46 0.45 29.27
CA MET A 282 18.69 1.65 28.99
C MET A 282 17.53 1.79 29.98
N ARG A 283 17.45 2.93 30.63
CA ARG A 283 16.34 3.24 31.55
C ARG A 283 15.16 3.81 30.78
N ILE A 284 13.97 3.26 30.99
CA ILE A 284 12.73 3.83 30.46
C ILE A 284 12.38 5.10 31.25
N VAL A 285 12.42 6.24 30.59
CA VAL A 285 12.17 7.55 31.23
C VAL A 285 10.78 8.11 30.94
N GLY A 286 10.09 7.57 29.94
CA GLY A 286 8.73 8.03 29.61
C GLY A 286 7.96 7.08 28.73
N VAL A 287 6.64 7.33 28.69
CA VAL A 287 5.68 6.69 27.81
C VAL A 287 5.00 7.77 26.99
N VAL A 288 4.94 7.59 25.70
CA VAL A 288 4.27 8.51 24.76
C VAL A 288 3.10 7.86 24.05
N GLY A 289 2.26 8.67 23.42
CA GLY A 289 1.17 8.19 22.58
C GLY A 289 1.62 7.31 21.44
N ASP A 290 0.72 6.49 20.95
CA ASP A 290 0.95 5.65 19.79
C ASP A 290 0.92 6.49 18.49
N THR A 291 1.82 6.21 17.58
CA THR A 291 1.81 6.77 16.23
C THR A 291 1.73 5.66 15.20
N VAL A 292 0.99 5.92 14.13
CA VAL A 292 0.85 4.97 13.03
C VAL A 292 2.17 4.80 12.29
N MET A 293 2.49 3.59 11.87
CA MET A 293 3.67 3.27 11.06
C MET A 293 3.34 2.27 9.95
N SER A 294 4.18 2.21 8.94
CA SER A 294 4.09 1.19 7.91
C SER A 294 4.50 -0.16 8.47
N SER A 295 3.67 -1.18 8.32
CA SER A 295 3.93 -2.54 8.77
C SER A 295 4.97 -3.30 7.93
N ALA A 296 5.66 -2.63 7.02
CA ALA A 296 6.60 -3.24 6.07
C ALA A 296 7.86 -3.89 6.71
N GLY A 297 7.83 -4.16 8.00
CA GLY A 297 8.90 -4.90 8.70
C GLY A 297 8.78 -6.41 8.61
N GLN A 298 7.62 -6.97 8.31
CA GLN A 298 7.46 -8.40 8.03
C GLN A 298 7.56 -8.65 6.53
N LEU A 299 8.45 -9.54 6.15
CA LEU A 299 8.69 -9.97 4.76
C LEU A 299 7.49 -10.65 4.08
N ASP A 300 6.41 -10.85 4.79
CA ASP A 300 5.18 -11.40 4.25
C ASP A 300 4.35 -10.30 3.57
N ALA A 301 4.40 -10.31 2.26
CA ALA A 301 3.60 -9.51 1.37
C ALA A 301 2.11 -9.83 1.56
N GLY A 302 1.44 -9.13 2.39
CA GLY A 302 0.01 -9.29 2.70
C GLY A 302 -0.36 -8.73 4.06
N SER A 303 0.65 -8.26 4.77
CA SER A 303 0.47 -7.77 6.11
C SER A 303 -0.18 -6.41 6.13
N ALA A 304 -1.09 -6.41 6.93
CA ALA A 304 -1.86 -5.46 7.68
C ALA A 304 -1.67 -3.97 7.33
N PRO A 305 -2.79 -3.28 7.32
CA PRO A 305 -2.87 -1.84 7.19
C PRO A 305 -2.00 -1.15 8.24
N LEU A 306 -1.72 0.11 8.00
CA LEU A 306 -1.11 1.04 8.96
C LEU A 306 -1.64 0.78 10.38
N THR A 307 -0.78 0.39 11.29
CA THR A 307 -1.15 0.06 12.68
C THR A 307 -0.20 0.74 13.65
N SER A 308 -0.63 0.88 14.88
CA SER A 308 0.28 1.22 15.96
C SER A 308 0.97 -0.06 16.43
N GLN A 309 2.27 -0.10 16.29
CA GLN A 309 3.10 -1.20 16.77
C GLN A 309 3.93 -0.73 17.98
N GLU A 310 4.48 -1.69 18.72
CA GLU A 310 5.42 -1.39 19.78
C GLU A 310 6.65 -0.64 19.26
N LYS A 311 6.95 0.48 19.87
CA LYS A 311 8.08 1.34 19.52
C LYS A 311 8.86 1.73 20.75
N MET A 312 10.18 1.78 20.59
CA MET A 312 11.07 2.48 21.49
C MET A 312 11.78 3.62 20.75
N PHE A 313 11.92 4.73 21.43
CA PHE A 313 12.64 5.90 20.95
C PHE A 313 13.94 6.02 21.73
N ILE A 314 15.02 6.33 21.03
CA ILE A 314 16.36 6.48 21.60
C ILE A 314 16.87 7.89 21.28
N PRO A 315 17.53 8.60 22.22
CA PRO A 315 18.15 9.88 21.91
C PRO A 315 19.20 9.71 20.83
N ALA A 316 19.11 10.44 19.74
CA ALA A 316 20.11 10.38 18.67
C ALA A 316 21.52 10.77 19.15
N ALA A 317 21.61 11.55 20.24
CA ALA A 317 22.87 11.87 20.89
C ALA A 317 23.59 10.66 21.52
N GLN A 318 22.86 9.59 21.87
CA GLN A 318 23.37 8.36 22.48
C GLN A 318 23.69 7.25 21.46
N VAL A 319 23.66 7.56 20.17
CA VAL A 319 24.04 6.61 19.10
C VAL A 319 25.52 6.31 19.18
N VAL A 320 25.85 5.01 19.27
CA VAL A 320 27.22 4.53 19.36
C VAL A 320 27.84 4.30 17.97
N GLU A 321 27.07 3.76 17.05
CA GLU A 321 27.51 3.45 15.67
C GLU A 321 26.61 4.10 14.62
N PRO A 322 26.82 5.41 14.30
CA PRO A 322 26.01 6.11 13.32
C PRO A 322 26.08 5.53 11.91
N LYS A 323 27.19 4.89 11.56
CA LYS A 323 27.44 4.30 10.25
C LYS A 323 26.25 3.46 9.75
N PHE A 324 25.71 2.61 10.61
CA PHE A 324 24.58 1.75 10.25
C PHE A 324 23.33 2.57 9.95
N LEU A 325 23.09 3.61 10.72
CA LEU A 325 21.90 4.46 10.61
C LEU A 325 21.95 5.34 9.36
N THR A 326 23.11 5.92 9.04
CA THR A 326 23.27 6.81 7.89
C THR A 326 23.14 6.08 6.55
N VAL A 327 23.65 4.87 6.45
CA VAL A 327 23.59 4.06 5.23
C VAL A 327 22.19 3.48 4.99
N VAL A 328 21.53 3.01 6.05
CA VAL A 328 20.28 2.26 5.91
C VAL A 328 19.04 3.18 5.86
N HIS A 329 19.02 4.30 6.57
CA HIS A 329 17.78 5.01 6.84
C HIS A 329 17.72 6.45 6.36
N GLY A 330 18.79 7.11 6.09
CA GLY A 330 18.75 8.55 5.88
C GLY A 330 18.12 9.28 7.09
N VAL A 331 18.25 10.57 7.15
CA VAL A 331 17.72 11.40 8.26
C VAL A 331 16.45 12.10 7.79
N GLY A 332 15.37 11.93 8.53
CA GLY A 332 14.17 12.73 8.37
C GLY A 332 14.29 14.02 9.19
N VAL A 333 14.03 15.15 8.57
CA VAL A 333 14.09 16.46 9.20
C VAL A 333 12.69 17.03 9.30
N LEU A 334 12.30 17.50 10.48
CA LEU A 334 10.99 18.07 10.76
C LEU A 334 11.12 19.52 11.16
N GLY A 335 10.32 20.37 10.54
CA GLY A 335 10.13 21.75 10.95
C GLY A 335 8.64 22.07 11.07
N VAL A 336 8.26 22.87 12.07
CA VAL A 336 6.88 23.32 12.26
C VAL A 336 6.81 24.82 12.05
N GLY A 337 5.91 25.22 11.18
CA GLY A 337 5.63 26.63 10.88
C GLY A 337 4.58 27.25 11.80
#